data_e6b134de5fa587ab7b8ad2b428498b3e
#
_entry.id   e6b134de5fa587ab7b8ad2b428498b3e
#
_cell.length_a   1.000
_cell.length_b   1.000
_cell.length_c   1.000
_cell.angle_alpha   90.00
_cell.angle_beta   90.00
_cell.angle_gamma   90.00
#
_symmetry.space_group_name_H-M   'P 1'
#
loop_
_entity.id
_entity.type
_entity.pdbx_description
1 polymer ?
#
loop_
_entity_poly.entity_id
_entity_poly.type
_entity_poly.pdbx_seq_one_letter_code
_entity_poly.pdbx_strand_id
1 'polypeptide(L)'
;GQVARIMGARVVGVAGDPAKCRHVVDDLRFDACVSHRDPDLGAALARECPGGVDVYFDNTGGPVTDAVYGLLARNARIALCGLVAEYGASDARGHDLRPLLANQATLKAFSVRRNLHRMSAWRRQASAWIREGALVYREDVVAGIERAPEAFTRMLVGRTLGKALVRVAEDSAAH
;
A
#
# COMPACT_ATOMS: atom_id res chain seq x y z
N GLY A 1 3.64 -2.99 -4.15
CA GLY A 1 3.00 -3.68 -5.26
C GLY A 1 3.93 -3.77 -6.47
N GLN A 2 4.44 -2.66 -7.04
CA GLN A 2 5.28 -2.70 -8.25
C GLN A 2 6.49 -3.64 -8.09
N VAL A 3 7.16 -3.63 -6.94
CA VAL A 3 8.28 -4.54 -6.67
C VAL A 3 7.85 -6.01 -6.74
N ALA A 4 6.70 -6.34 -6.17
CA ALA A 4 6.15 -7.70 -6.25
C ALA A 4 5.88 -8.11 -7.71
N ARG A 5 5.32 -7.18 -8.52
CA ARG A 5 5.12 -7.40 -9.95
C ARG A 5 6.44 -7.59 -10.72
N ILE A 6 7.45 -6.75 -10.47
CA ILE A 6 8.80 -6.91 -11.07
C ILE A 6 9.39 -8.30 -10.76
N MET A 7 9.05 -8.84 -9.59
CA MET A 7 9.46 -10.18 -9.15
C MET A 7 8.53 -11.30 -9.65
N GLY A 8 7.58 -11.00 -10.54
CA GLY A 8 6.71 -11.98 -11.19
C GLY A 8 5.42 -12.32 -10.46
N ALA A 9 5.07 -11.61 -9.39
CA ALA A 9 3.78 -11.83 -8.71
C ALA A 9 2.63 -11.17 -9.49
N ARG A 10 1.45 -11.81 -9.45
CA ARG A 10 0.19 -11.13 -9.75
C ARG A 10 -0.16 -10.22 -8.57
N VAL A 11 -0.51 -8.98 -8.84
CA VAL A 11 -0.69 -7.97 -7.80
C VAL A 11 -2.06 -7.32 -7.88
N VAL A 12 -2.82 -7.43 -6.80
CA VAL A 12 -4.10 -6.74 -6.62
C VAL A 12 -3.92 -5.61 -5.63
N GLY A 13 -4.31 -4.41 -6.02
CA GLY A 13 -4.29 -3.22 -5.16
C GLY A 13 -5.63 -2.98 -4.48
N VAL A 14 -5.61 -2.23 -3.38
CA VAL A 14 -6.82 -1.72 -2.74
C VAL A 14 -6.69 -0.20 -2.60
N ALA A 15 -7.69 0.55 -3.05
CA ALA A 15 -7.67 2.00 -3.01
C ALA A 15 -9.07 2.59 -2.72
N GLY A 16 -9.14 3.91 -2.45
CA GLY A 16 -10.38 4.52 -1.92
C GLY A 16 -11.33 5.11 -2.96
N ASP A 17 -10.85 5.40 -4.15
CA ASP A 17 -11.69 6.01 -5.19
C ASP A 17 -11.32 5.51 -6.60
N PRO A 18 -12.24 5.68 -7.59
CA PRO A 18 -12.03 5.17 -8.94
C PRO A 18 -10.79 5.75 -9.65
N ALA A 19 -10.42 7.01 -9.38
CA ALA A 19 -9.24 7.62 -9.99
C ALA A 19 -7.95 6.97 -9.46
N LYS A 20 -7.91 6.65 -8.15
CA LYS A 20 -6.81 5.91 -7.54
C LYS A 20 -6.73 4.48 -8.05
N CYS A 21 -7.88 3.80 -8.20
CA CYS A 21 -7.90 2.45 -8.76
C CYS A 21 -7.37 2.44 -10.21
N ARG A 22 -7.79 3.40 -11.04
CA ARG A 22 -7.23 3.56 -12.40
C ARG A 22 -5.72 3.79 -12.36
N HIS A 23 -5.24 4.73 -11.54
CA HIS A 23 -3.80 4.97 -11.39
C HIS A 23 -3.03 3.70 -10.99
N VAL A 24 -3.58 2.89 -10.09
CA VAL A 24 -2.96 1.63 -9.64
C VAL A 24 -2.85 0.63 -10.80
N VAL A 25 -3.86 0.53 -11.66
CA VAL A 25 -3.86 -0.41 -12.80
C VAL A 25 -3.07 0.16 -13.96
N ASP A 26 -3.39 1.39 -14.40
CA ASP A 26 -2.89 1.95 -15.66
C ASP A 26 -1.43 2.42 -15.53
N ASP A 27 -1.11 3.14 -14.44
CA ASP A 27 0.21 3.75 -14.26
C ASP A 27 1.15 2.82 -13.48
N LEU A 28 0.69 2.23 -12.37
CA LEU A 28 1.51 1.33 -11.54
C LEU A 28 1.51 -0.12 -12.06
N ARG A 29 0.70 -0.40 -13.10
CA ARG A 29 0.64 -1.68 -13.81
C ARG A 29 0.28 -2.87 -12.92
N PHE A 30 -0.58 -2.68 -11.90
CA PHE A 30 -1.13 -3.79 -11.15
C PHE A 30 -2.12 -4.55 -12.01
N ASP A 31 -2.32 -5.82 -11.72
CA ASP A 31 -3.22 -6.68 -12.49
C ASP A 31 -4.69 -6.35 -12.23
N ALA A 32 -5.02 -5.84 -11.02
CA ALA A 32 -6.32 -5.32 -10.66
C ALA A 32 -6.26 -4.34 -9.48
N CYS A 33 -7.34 -3.59 -9.27
CA CYS A 33 -7.52 -2.79 -8.07
C CYS A 33 -8.98 -2.84 -7.62
N VAL A 34 -9.20 -3.08 -6.33
CA VAL A 34 -10.52 -3.09 -5.69
C VAL A 34 -10.71 -1.84 -4.83
N SER A 35 -11.89 -1.26 -4.87
CA SER A 35 -12.22 -0.14 -3.98
C SER A 35 -12.51 -0.66 -2.57
N HIS A 36 -11.83 -0.12 -1.55
CA HIS A 36 -12.19 -0.42 -0.15
C HIS A 36 -13.56 0.15 0.27
N ARG A 37 -14.19 0.94 -0.61
CA ARG A 37 -15.55 1.47 -0.42
C ARG A 37 -16.61 0.59 -1.08
N ASP A 38 -16.21 -0.51 -1.70
CA ASP A 38 -17.16 -1.48 -2.24
C ASP A 38 -18.00 -2.05 -1.09
N PRO A 39 -19.32 -2.04 -1.18
CA PRO A 39 -20.19 -2.56 -0.12
C PRO A 39 -19.98 -4.05 0.15
N ASP A 40 -19.46 -4.80 -0.82
CA ASP A 40 -19.05 -6.19 -0.66
C ASP A 40 -17.56 -6.36 -1.04
N LEU A 41 -16.70 -5.73 -0.24
CA LEU A 41 -15.25 -5.77 -0.41
C LEU A 41 -14.71 -7.22 -0.46
N GLY A 42 -15.27 -8.11 0.36
CA GLY A 42 -14.87 -9.52 0.40
C GLY A 42 -15.11 -10.23 -0.93
N ALA A 43 -16.32 -10.11 -1.49
CA ALA A 43 -16.63 -10.70 -2.80
C ALA A 43 -15.84 -10.02 -3.93
N ALA A 44 -15.63 -8.71 -3.87
CA ALA A 44 -14.82 -8.00 -4.86
C ALA A 44 -13.38 -8.49 -4.88
N LEU A 45 -12.76 -8.67 -3.71
CA LEU A 45 -11.42 -9.24 -3.57
C LEU A 45 -11.37 -10.72 -4.00
N ALA A 46 -12.39 -11.52 -3.67
CA ALA A 46 -12.46 -12.93 -4.05
C ALA A 46 -12.49 -13.10 -5.58
N ARG A 47 -13.19 -12.23 -6.31
CA ARG A 47 -13.20 -12.24 -7.79
C ARG A 47 -11.81 -11.98 -8.36
N GLU A 48 -11.05 -11.06 -7.74
CA GLU A 48 -9.71 -10.73 -8.21
C GLU A 48 -8.63 -11.68 -7.66
N CYS A 49 -8.92 -12.47 -6.64
CA CYS A 49 -7.99 -13.41 -6.04
C CYS A 49 -8.59 -14.83 -6.00
N PRO A 50 -8.95 -15.45 -7.15
CA PRO A 50 -9.64 -16.73 -7.18
C PRO A 50 -8.83 -17.89 -6.58
N GLY A 51 -7.50 -17.79 -6.55
CA GLY A 51 -6.60 -18.75 -5.92
C GLY A 51 -6.26 -18.43 -4.45
N GLY A 52 -6.88 -17.41 -3.89
CA GLY A 52 -6.52 -16.87 -2.58
C GLY A 52 -5.35 -15.89 -2.62
N VAL A 53 -4.93 -15.44 -1.44
CA VAL A 53 -3.87 -14.45 -1.24
C VAL A 53 -2.64 -15.12 -0.61
N ASP A 54 -1.55 -15.24 -1.37
CA ASP A 54 -0.29 -15.83 -0.87
C ASP A 54 0.54 -14.84 -0.06
N VAL A 55 0.47 -13.55 -0.43
CA VAL A 55 1.23 -12.48 0.25
C VAL A 55 0.34 -11.26 0.44
N TYR A 56 0.20 -10.83 1.67
CA TYR A 56 -0.47 -9.59 2.02
C TYR A 56 0.49 -8.58 2.63
N PHE A 57 0.61 -7.41 1.99
CA PHE A 57 1.31 -6.26 2.56
C PHE A 57 0.28 -5.36 3.23
N ASP A 58 0.22 -5.41 4.54
CA ASP A 58 -0.73 -4.67 5.35
C ASP A 58 -0.12 -3.37 5.89
N ASN A 59 -0.67 -2.24 5.48
CA ASN A 59 -0.37 -0.93 6.03
C ASN A 59 -1.64 -0.22 6.52
N THR A 60 -2.78 -0.87 6.40
CA THR A 60 -4.09 -0.23 6.58
C THR A 60 -4.82 -0.73 7.82
N GLY A 61 -4.86 -2.04 8.04
CA GLY A 61 -5.71 -2.62 9.07
C GLY A 61 -7.21 -2.56 8.71
N GLY A 62 -8.06 -2.73 9.72
CA GLY A 62 -9.50 -2.56 9.64
C GLY A 62 -10.20 -3.51 8.65
N PRO A 63 -11.32 -3.07 8.03
CA PRO A 63 -12.14 -3.93 7.17
C PRO A 63 -11.41 -4.55 5.97
N VAL A 64 -10.35 -3.89 5.48
CA VAL A 64 -9.53 -4.43 4.39
C VAL A 64 -8.79 -5.68 4.86
N THR A 65 -8.20 -5.62 6.04
CA THR A 65 -7.49 -6.76 6.64
C THR A 65 -8.44 -7.91 6.93
N ASP A 66 -9.63 -7.64 7.47
CA ASP A 66 -10.64 -8.68 7.72
C ASP A 66 -11.06 -9.39 6.43
N ALA A 67 -11.30 -8.62 5.35
CA ALA A 67 -11.65 -9.19 4.05
C ALA A 67 -10.52 -10.05 3.46
N VAL A 68 -9.26 -9.58 3.55
CA VAL A 68 -8.09 -10.34 3.06
C VAL A 68 -7.85 -11.60 3.89
N TYR A 69 -8.05 -11.57 5.21
CA TYR A 69 -7.88 -12.74 6.05
C TYR A 69 -8.84 -13.88 5.66
N GLY A 70 -10.06 -13.54 5.21
CA GLY A 70 -11.01 -14.51 4.68
C GLY A 70 -10.57 -15.18 3.37
N LEU A 71 -9.53 -14.65 2.70
CA LEU A 71 -9.06 -15.11 1.39
C LEU A 71 -7.62 -15.65 1.41
N LEU A 72 -7.02 -15.83 2.58
CA LEU A 72 -5.63 -16.31 2.69
C LEU A 72 -5.47 -17.69 2.07
N ALA A 73 -4.50 -17.83 1.18
CA ALA A 73 -4.06 -19.12 0.69
C ALA A 73 -3.29 -19.89 1.79
N ARG A 74 -3.11 -21.19 1.59
CA ARG A 74 -2.31 -22.00 2.50
C ARG A 74 -0.88 -21.52 2.56
N ASN A 75 -0.32 -21.40 3.76
CA ASN A 75 1.02 -20.85 4.04
C ASN A 75 1.20 -19.39 3.60
N ALA A 76 0.13 -18.62 3.55
CA ALA A 76 0.18 -17.19 3.25
C ALA A 76 1.13 -16.43 4.18
N ARG A 77 1.69 -15.35 3.68
CA ARG A 77 2.62 -14.49 4.42
C ARG A 77 2.08 -13.07 4.50
N ILE A 78 1.93 -12.57 5.71
CA ILE A 78 1.42 -11.23 5.98
C ILE A 78 2.57 -10.37 6.49
N ALA A 79 2.88 -9.29 5.77
CA ALA A 79 3.84 -8.28 6.18
C ALA A 79 3.10 -7.09 6.78
N LEU A 80 2.99 -7.03 8.10
CA LEU A 80 2.32 -5.95 8.82
C LEU A 80 3.25 -4.75 8.97
N CYS A 81 2.95 -3.67 8.25
CA CYS A 81 3.71 -2.42 8.23
C CYS A 81 3.05 -1.31 9.06
N GLY A 82 1.72 -1.28 9.12
CA GLY A 82 0.96 -0.25 9.82
C GLY A 82 -0.53 -0.59 9.91
N LEU A 83 -1.26 0.22 10.67
CA LEU A 83 -2.69 0.08 10.94
C LEU A 83 -3.37 1.45 10.77
N VAL A 84 -3.17 2.09 9.61
CA VAL A 84 -3.55 3.50 9.37
C VAL A 84 -5.05 3.74 9.56
N ALA A 85 -5.90 2.77 9.22
CA ALA A 85 -7.35 2.87 9.42
C ALA A 85 -7.77 2.83 10.90
N GLU A 86 -6.88 2.35 11.78
CA GLU A 86 -7.15 2.20 13.21
C GLU A 86 -6.54 3.34 14.05
N TYR A 87 -5.73 4.21 13.45
CA TYR A 87 -5.16 5.36 14.14
C TYR A 87 -6.25 6.35 14.52
N GLY A 88 -6.52 6.48 15.80
CA GLY A 88 -7.58 7.33 16.34
C GLY A 88 -8.92 6.64 16.59
N ALA A 89 -9.05 5.35 16.32
CA ALA A 89 -10.19 4.57 16.75
C ALA A 89 -10.13 4.34 18.28
N SER A 90 -11.18 4.74 18.99
CA SER A 90 -11.28 4.56 20.45
C SER A 90 -11.64 3.12 20.84
N ASP A 91 -12.14 2.34 19.91
CA ASP A 91 -12.70 1.00 20.08
C ASP A 91 -12.15 0.01 19.05
N ALA A 92 -10.86 0.10 18.73
CA ALA A 92 -10.21 -0.82 17.82
C ALA A 92 -10.45 -2.28 18.27
N ARG A 93 -11.21 -3.01 17.48
CA ARG A 93 -11.43 -4.44 17.68
C ARG A 93 -10.31 -5.20 17.01
N GLY A 94 -9.79 -6.23 17.66
CA GLY A 94 -8.83 -7.13 17.04
C GLY A 94 -9.44 -7.90 15.87
N HIS A 95 -8.59 -8.33 14.95
CA HIS A 95 -8.98 -9.16 13.82
C HIS A 95 -9.25 -10.61 14.22
N ASP A 96 -10.09 -11.30 13.46
CA ASP A 96 -10.26 -12.74 13.62
C ASP A 96 -9.00 -13.48 13.11
N LEU A 97 -8.31 -14.15 14.01
CA LEU A 97 -7.09 -14.90 13.68
C LEU A 97 -7.34 -16.36 13.26
N ARG A 98 -8.59 -16.84 13.28
CA ARG A 98 -8.92 -18.20 12.86
C ARG A 98 -8.48 -18.52 11.42
N PRO A 99 -8.62 -17.60 10.43
CA PRO A 99 -8.12 -17.86 9.08
C PRO A 99 -6.61 -18.05 9.02
N LEU A 100 -5.84 -17.35 9.86
CA LEU A 100 -4.38 -17.53 9.92
C LEU A 100 -4.03 -18.95 10.40
N LEU A 101 -4.71 -19.41 11.45
CA LEU A 101 -4.52 -20.75 11.97
C LEU A 101 -4.92 -21.82 10.93
N ALA A 102 -6.09 -21.68 10.31
CA ALA A 102 -6.61 -22.64 9.34
C ALA A 102 -5.68 -22.78 8.11
N ASN A 103 -5.09 -21.68 7.66
CA ASN A 103 -4.21 -21.63 6.50
C ASN A 103 -2.73 -21.74 6.82
N GLN A 104 -2.36 -21.95 8.10
CA GLN A 104 -0.96 -21.98 8.54
C GLN A 104 -0.18 -20.72 8.10
N ALA A 105 -0.85 -19.57 8.11
CA ALA A 105 -0.28 -18.30 7.65
C ALA A 105 0.75 -17.76 8.65
N THR A 106 1.73 -17.02 8.14
CA THR A 106 2.73 -16.31 8.95
C THR A 106 2.46 -14.82 8.92
N LEU A 107 2.26 -14.19 10.06
CA LEU A 107 2.20 -12.74 10.20
C LEU A 107 3.51 -12.25 10.80
N LYS A 108 4.18 -11.31 10.10
CA LYS A 108 5.41 -10.68 10.56
C LYS A 108 5.26 -9.16 10.53
N ALA A 109 5.28 -8.55 11.70
CA ALA A 109 5.39 -7.11 11.80
C ALA A 109 6.83 -6.65 11.51
N PHE A 110 6.97 -5.50 10.85
CA PHE A 110 8.27 -4.91 10.59
C PHE A 110 8.25 -3.38 10.69
N SER A 111 9.41 -2.81 10.96
CA SER A 111 9.62 -1.37 10.94
C SER A 111 10.76 -1.02 9.98
N VAL A 112 10.52 0.00 9.12
CA VAL A 112 11.56 0.52 8.22
C VAL A 112 12.79 0.97 9.01
N ARG A 113 12.61 1.61 10.18
CA ARG A 113 13.72 2.10 11.02
C ARG A 113 14.68 0.99 11.44
N ARG A 114 14.20 -0.22 11.68
CA ARG A 114 15.04 -1.38 12.02
C ARG A 114 15.72 -2.02 10.79
N ASN A 115 15.38 -1.59 9.59
CA ASN A 115 15.87 -2.12 8.33
C ASN A 115 16.68 -1.09 7.52
N LEU A 116 17.11 0.02 8.13
CA LEU A 116 17.87 1.08 7.45
C LEU A 116 19.20 0.59 6.86
N HIS A 117 19.79 -0.46 7.42
CA HIS A 117 21.00 -1.09 6.87
C HIS A 117 20.82 -1.61 5.43
N ARG A 118 19.58 -1.87 5.00
CA ARG A 118 19.24 -2.30 3.63
C ARG A 118 19.02 -1.13 2.66
N MET A 119 19.00 0.10 3.16
CA MET A 119 18.56 1.27 2.39
C MET A 119 19.47 1.56 1.18
N SER A 120 20.80 1.43 1.34
CA SER A 120 21.74 1.69 0.23
C SER A 120 21.57 0.69 -0.91
N ALA A 121 21.40 -0.58 -0.60
CA ALA A 121 21.14 -1.61 -1.62
C ALA A 121 19.78 -1.37 -2.30
N TRP A 122 18.76 -1.03 -1.51
CA TRP A 122 17.44 -0.69 -2.03
C TRP A 122 17.48 0.53 -2.97
N ARG A 123 18.16 1.60 -2.57
CA ARG A 123 18.27 2.82 -3.42
C ARG A 123 18.91 2.52 -4.76
N ARG A 124 20.00 1.75 -4.80
CA ARG A 124 20.65 1.36 -6.06
C ARG A 124 19.70 0.59 -6.95
N GLN A 125 19.00 -0.39 -6.40
CA GLN A 125 18.07 -1.23 -7.16
C GLN A 125 16.86 -0.43 -7.65
N ALA A 126 16.24 0.38 -6.78
CA ALA A 126 15.09 1.22 -7.13
C ALA A 126 15.45 2.25 -8.21
N SER A 127 16.64 2.88 -8.10
CA SER A 127 17.12 3.81 -9.12
C SER A 127 17.34 3.16 -10.48
N ALA A 128 17.78 1.90 -10.53
CA ALA A 128 17.86 1.15 -11.78
C ALA A 128 16.47 0.94 -12.38
N TRP A 129 15.53 0.42 -11.61
CA TRP A 129 14.15 0.18 -12.07
C TRP A 129 13.43 1.46 -12.49
N ILE A 130 13.69 2.61 -11.84
CA ILE A 130 13.14 3.89 -12.25
C ILE A 130 13.68 4.32 -13.62
N ARG A 131 14.99 4.21 -13.85
CA ARG A 131 15.61 4.54 -15.16
C ARG A 131 15.11 3.63 -16.28
N GLU A 132 14.80 2.37 -15.97
CA GLU A 132 14.26 1.38 -16.91
C GLU A 132 12.74 1.53 -17.11
N GLY A 133 12.06 2.43 -16.37
CA GLY A 133 10.61 2.58 -16.40
C GLY A 133 9.84 1.40 -15.79
N ALA A 134 10.52 0.47 -15.11
CA ALA A 134 9.91 -0.66 -14.44
C ALA A 134 9.28 -0.28 -13.09
N LEU A 135 9.82 0.75 -12.43
CA LEU A 135 9.27 1.36 -11.23
C LEU A 135 8.94 2.82 -11.54
N VAL A 136 7.68 3.20 -11.37
CA VAL A 136 7.23 4.57 -11.53
C VAL A 136 6.76 5.14 -10.19
N TYR A 137 6.83 6.46 -10.04
CA TYR A 137 6.32 7.15 -8.86
C TYR A 137 5.59 8.42 -9.28
N ARG A 138 4.73 8.87 -8.41
CA ARG A 138 3.99 10.13 -8.57
C ARG A 138 4.12 10.94 -7.28
N GLU A 139 4.28 12.24 -7.44
CA GLU A 139 4.34 13.21 -6.36
C GLU A 139 3.15 14.17 -6.44
N ASP A 140 2.56 14.48 -5.30
CA ASP A 140 1.54 15.52 -5.12
C ASP A 140 2.22 16.65 -4.34
N VAL A 141 2.76 17.64 -5.08
CA VAL A 141 3.61 18.69 -4.54
C VAL A 141 2.80 19.96 -4.29
N VAL A 142 2.90 20.50 -3.07
CA VAL A 142 2.37 21.82 -2.71
C VAL A 142 3.57 22.74 -2.42
N ALA A 143 3.55 23.94 -3.00
CA ALA A 143 4.63 24.92 -2.78
C ALA A 143 4.31 25.81 -1.58
N GLY A 144 5.34 26.07 -0.75
CA GLY A 144 5.29 26.92 0.42
C GLY A 144 5.05 26.17 1.72
N ILE A 145 5.90 26.43 2.73
CA ILE A 145 5.79 25.78 4.06
C ILE A 145 4.48 26.13 4.76
N GLU A 146 3.92 27.31 4.50
CA GLU A 146 2.66 27.79 5.05
C GLU A 146 1.48 26.92 4.64
N ARG A 147 1.59 26.16 3.54
CA ARG A 147 0.56 25.23 3.06
C ARG A 147 0.71 23.80 3.59
N ALA A 148 1.73 23.55 4.43
CA ALA A 148 1.92 22.22 5.02
C ALA A 148 0.70 21.71 5.79
N PRO A 149 -0.03 22.50 6.60
CA PRO A 149 -1.25 22.04 7.28
C PRO A 149 -2.35 21.61 6.31
N GLU A 150 -2.55 22.35 5.20
CA GLU A 150 -3.50 22.01 4.15
C GLU A 150 -3.12 20.68 3.48
N ALA A 151 -1.85 20.55 3.06
CA ALA A 151 -1.33 19.34 2.43
C ALA A 151 -1.48 18.11 3.35
N PHE A 152 -1.22 18.27 4.64
CA PHE A 152 -1.37 17.22 5.65
C PHE A 152 -2.85 16.80 5.80
N THR A 153 -3.75 17.76 5.91
CA THR A 153 -5.19 17.49 5.99
C THR A 153 -5.70 16.74 4.76
N ARG A 154 -5.30 17.18 3.56
CA ARG A 154 -5.63 16.49 2.29
C ARG A 154 -5.13 15.04 2.28
N MET A 155 -3.93 14.80 2.79
CA MET A 155 -3.35 13.46 2.92
C MET A 155 -4.18 12.58 3.87
N LEU A 156 -4.54 13.09 5.05
CA LEU A 156 -5.30 12.34 6.05
C LEU A 156 -6.70 11.91 5.54
N VAL A 157 -7.35 12.78 4.75
CA VAL A 157 -8.67 12.45 4.17
C VAL A 157 -8.56 11.74 2.81
N GLY A 158 -7.36 11.31 2.43
CA GLY A 158 -7.13 10.53 1.23
C GLY A 158 -7.33 11.32 -0.08
N ARG A 159 -7.20 12.65 -0.09
CA ARG A 159 -7.35 13.52 -1.27
C ARG A 159 -6.03 13.78 -2.02
N THR A 160 -5.01 12.99 -1.75
CA THR A 160 -3.72 13.06 -2.47
C THR A 160 -3.57 11.88 -3.42
N LEU A 161 -2.88 12.09 -4.53
CA LEU A 161 -2.54 11.03 -5.48
C LEU A 161 -1.02 10.98 -5.66
N GLY A 162 -0.41 9.94 -5.12
CA GLY A 162 1.04 9.80 -5.05
C GLY A 162 1.60 10.21 -3.68
N LYS A 163 2.90 10.53 -3.64
CA LYS A 163 3.58 10.97 -2.42
C LYS A 163 3.30 12.44 -2.16
N ALA A 164 2.61 12.75 -1.06
CA ALA A 164 2.40 14.13 -0.64
C ALA A 164 3.72 14.77 -0.20
N LEU A 165 4.06 15.90 -0.80
CA LEU A 165 5.27 16.67 -0.53
C LEU A 165 4.94 18.15 -0.38
N VAL A 166 5.71 18.86 0.45
CA VAL A 166 5.68 20.31 0.54
C VAL A 166 7.04 20.83 0.12
N ARG A 167 7.08 21.62 -0.97
CA ARG A 167 8.30 22.28 -1.41
C ARG A 167 8.54 23.52 -0.56
N VAL A 168 9.55 23.47 0.29
CA VAL A 168 9.88 24.55 1.25
C VAL A 168 10.91 25.55 0.73
N ALA A 169 11.66 25.17 -0.31
CA ALA A 169 12.63 26.01 -1.01
C ALA A 169 12.82 25.53 -2.44
N GLU A 170 13.44 26.35 -3.29
CA GLU A 170 13.90 25.89 -4.60
C GLU A 170 15.00 24.84 -4.43
N ASP A 171 15.02 23.87 -5.35
CA ASP A 171 16.03 22.81 -5.34
C ASP A 171 17.38 23.39 -5.78
N SER A 172 18.33 23.50 -4.87
CA SER A 172 19.67 24.02 -5.16
C SER A 172 20.55 23.06 -5.99
N ALA A 173 20.07 21.87 -6.28
CA ALA A 173 20.79 20.84 -7.06
C ALA A 173 20.41 20.81 -8.55
N ALA A 174 19.65 21.79 -9.05
CA ALA A 174 19.26 21.88 -10.47
C ALA A 174 20.27 22.67 -11.31
N HIS A 175 21.58 22.42 -11.10
CA HIS A 175 22.65 22.91 -11.97
C HIS A 175 23.58 21.79 -12.39
#